data_5d0870eb617eadbb9c9844c02b05e6ea
#
_entry.id   5d0870eb617eadbb9c9844c02b05e6ea
#
_cell.length_a   1.000
_cell.length_b   1.000
_cell.length_c   1.000
_cell.angle_alpha   90.00
_cell.angle_beta   90.00
_cell.angle_gamma   90.00
#
_symmetry.space_group_name_H-M   'P 1'
#
loop_
_entity.id
_entity.type
_entity.pdbx_description
1 polymer ?
#
loop_
_entity_poly.entity_id
_entity_poly.type
_entity_poly.pdbx_seq_one_letter_code
_entity_poly.pdbx_strand_id
1 'polypeptide(L)'
;DKNLNGICDSGEPSGKTDAAGNVSLQVPTEDAGKYPILAVVGTDAVDADHGPVTTPFTLQAPADKPAVVSPLTTLVQTLIASTGATSAQAEASVKAQTGLNVSLFADFTKSSTADSQAAGTMARMVVVTTQQQSSLLAGAVGTSAMDGAVIRQADLDKIIQNKLLEILPALLTALADPSVQAAASPAAMEAALLAQANTLVADTGLTTTSVATLVAINNQLASSPAAGADAVTASATLRSMNFKDSANW
;
A
#
# COMPACT_ATOMS: atom_id res chain seq x y z
N ASP A 1 -11.20 -4.13 8.83
CA ASP A 1 -11.16 -2.68 9.05
C ASP A 1 -12.52 -2.10 8.64
N LYS A 2 -13.45 -2.03 9.60
CA LYS A 2 -14.86 -1.65 9.36
C LYS A 2 -15.06 -0.18 9.09
N ASN A 3 -14.25 0.66 9.69
CA ASN A 3 -14.33 2.12 9.58
C ASN A 3 -13.29 2.72 8.61
N LEU A 4 -12.51 1.85 7.96
CA LEU A 4 -11.49 2.21 6.95
C LEU A 4 -10.42 3.17 7.49
N ASN A 5 -10.12 3.11 8.80
CA ASN A 5 -9.14 3.99 9.42
C ASN A 5 -7.69 3.46 9.32
N GLY A 6 -7.49 2.21 8.88
CA GLY A 6 -6.17 1.57 8.76
C GLY A 6 -5.63 1.04 10.09
N ILE A 7 -6.49 0.88 11.10
CA ILE A 7 -6.16 0.39 12.43
C ILE A 7 -7.07 -0.80 12.74
N CYS A 8 -6.56 -1.79 13.44
CA CYS A 8 -7.37 -2.86 14.00
C CYS A 8 -7.98 -2.37 15.32
N ASP A 9 -9.23 -1.95 15.28
CA ASP A 9 -9.93 -1.42 16.44
C ASP A 9 -10.51 -2.51 17.34
N SER A 10 -10.72 -2.15 18.61
CA SER A 10 -11.41 -3.05 19.55
C SER A 10 -12.80 -3.40 19.02
N GLY A 11 -13.09 -4.70 18.94
CA GLY A 11 -14.36 -5.23 18.43
C GLY A 11 -14.33 -5.59 16.93
N GLU A 12 -13.26 -5.34 16.23
CA GLU A 12 -13.04 -5.91 14.91
C GLU A 12 -12.50 -7.33 15.01
N PRO A 13 -12.94 -8.28 14.13
CA PRO A 13 -12.37 -9.60 14.05
C PRO A 13 -10.86 -9.53 13.77
N SER A 14 -10.06 -10.12 14.65
CA SER A 14 -8.61 -10.08 14.54
C SER A 14 -7.96 -11.41 14.89
N GLY A 15 -6.73 -11.62 14.41
CA GLY A 15 -5.91 -12.79 14.69
C GLY A 15 -4.46 -12.56 14.28
N LYS A 16 -3.56 -13.40 14.78
CA LYS A 16 -2.16 -13.43 14.32
C LYS A 16 -1.96 -14.55 13.30
N THR A 17 -1.11 -14.31 12.33
CA THR A 17 -0.68 -15.35 11.39
C THR A 17 0.16 -16.40 12.09
N ASP A 18 0.07 -17.64 11.63
CA ASP A 18 1.00 -18.71 11.99
C ASP A 18 2.36 -18.57 11.28
N ALA A 19 3.28 -19.50 11.53
CA ALA A 19 4.61 -19.49 10.92
C ALA A 19 4.59 -19.67 9.38
N ALA A 20 3.47 -20.12 8.81
CA ALA A 20 3.27 -20.23 7.36
C ALA A 20 2.52 -19.02 6.78
N GLY A 21 2.27 -17.98 7.58
CA GLY A 21 1.55 -16.79 7.15
C GLY A 21 0.03 -16.92 7.07
N ASN A 22 -0.56 -18.04 7.56
CA ASN A 22 -2.00 -18.24 7.52
C ASN A 22 -2.68 -17.69 8.76
N VAL A 23 -3.90 -17.18 8.58
CA VAL A 23 -4.79 -16.77 9.67
C VAL A 23 -6.22 -17.15 9.35
N SER A 24 -7.00 -17.50 10.37
CA SER A 24 -8.45 -17.72 10.26
C SER A 24 -9.18 -16.71 11.13
N LEU A 25 -9.99 -15.86 10.50
CA LEU A 25 -10.79 -14.86 11.18
C LEU A 25 -12.25 -15.32 11.29
N GLN A 26 -12.82 -15.24 12.49
CA GLN A 26 -14.24 -15.44 12.70
C GLN A 26 -14.97 -14.11 12.45
N VAL A 27 -15.61 -14.00 11.30
CA VAL A 27 -16.31 -12.78 10.88
C VAL A 27 -17.81 -13.02 10.98
N PRO A 28 -18.59 -12.11 11.59
CA PRO A 28 -20.06 -12.19 11.57
C PRO A 28 -20.58 -12.29 10.14
N THR A 29 -21.62 -13.10 9.93
CA THR A 29 -22.17 -13.34 8.58
C THR A 29 -22.61 -12.05 7.90
N GLU A 30 -23.14 -11.11 8.70
CA GLU A 30 -23.57 -9.79 8.21
C GLU A 30 -22.41 -8.90 7.75
N ASP A 31 -21.17 -9.18 8.18
CA ASP A 31 -19.97 -8.40 7.84
C ASP A 31 -19.13 -9.08 6.72
N ALA A 32 -19.41 -10.33 6.44
CA ALA A 32 -18.64 -11.09 5.46
C ALA A 32 -18.68 -10.42 4.07
N GLY A 33 -17.51 -10.17 3.50
CA GLY A 33 -17.35 -9.55 2.18
C GLY A 33 -17.68 -8.05 2.10
N LYS A 34 -17.90 -7.37 3.24
CA LYS A 34 -18.23 -5.93 3.25
C LYS A 34 -17.04 -5.02 3.48
N TYR A 35 -16.05 -5.50 4.20
CA TYR A 35 -14.93 -4.68 4.66
C TYR A 35 -13.59 -5.25 4.20
N PRO A 36 -12.63 -4.40 3.82
CA PRO A 36 -11.30 -4.86 3.43
C PRO A 36 -10.59 -5.55 4.59
N ILE A 37 -9.75 -6.51 4.26
CA ILE A 37 -8.83 -7.13 5.21
C ILE A 37 -7.63 -6.21 5.39
N LEU A 38 -7.25 -5.97 6.63
CA LEU A 38 -6.06 -5.24 7.02
C LEU A 38 -5.08 -6.20 7.69
N ALA A 39 -3.84 -6.23 7.23
CA ALA A 39 -2.73 -6.89 7.91
C ALA A 39 -1.73 -5.84 8.40
N VAL A 40 -1.55 -5.77 9.71
CA VAL A 40 -0.55 -4.90 10.35
C VAL A 40 0.73 -5.70 10.54
N VAL A 41 1.77 -5.33 9.80
CA VAL A 41 3.09 -5.96 9.86
C VAL A 41 3.95 -5.13 10.81
N GLY A 42 4.05 -5.58 12.05
CA GLY A 42 4.83 -4.92 13.11
C GLY A 42 6.28 -5.41 13.16
N THR A 43 7.05 -4.83 14.07
CA THR A 43 8.47 -5.22 14.31
C THR A 43 8.59 -6.57 15.04
N ASP A 44 7.48 -7.15 15.47
CA ASP A 44 7.40 -8.52 16.00
C ASP A 44 7.20 -9.57 14.89
N ALA A 45 7.05 -9.13 13.64
CA ALA A 45 6.90 -10.00 12.49
C ALA A 45 8.25 -10.47 11.95
N VAL A 46 8.26 -11.68 11.38
CA VAL A 46 9.41 -12.25 10.68
C VAL A 46 8.96 -12.61 9.26
N ASP A 47 9.62 -12.02 8.27
CA ASP A 47 9.49 -12.42 6.87
C ASP A 47 10.32 -13.71 6.67
N ALA A 48 9.71 -14.75 6.11
CA ALA A 48 10.36 -16.06 5.95
C ALA A 48 11.62 -16.00 5.06
N ASP A 49 11.63 -15.09 4.08
CA ASP A 49 12.72 -14.97 3.11
C ASP A 49 13.74 -13.88 3.49
N HIS A 50 13.32 -12.86 4.25
CA HIS A 50 14.11 -11.64 4.50
C HIS A 50 14.41 -11.40 5.98
N GLY A 51 13.87 -12.22 6.90
CA GLY A 51 14.12 -12.13 8.34
C GLY A 51 13.26 -11.11 9.08
N PRO A 52 13.71 -10.62 10.24
CA PRO A 52 12.92 -9.73 11.10
C PRO A 52 12.54 -8.42 10.41
N VAL A 53 11.28 -8.02 10.54
CA VAL A 53 10.79 -6.73 10.06
C VAL A 53 11.29 -5.61 10.97
N THR A 54 12.02 -4.65 10.41
CA THR A 54 12.58 -3.51 11.17
C THR A 54 11.74 -2.25 11.06
N THR A 55 11.01 -2.08 9.96
CA THR A 55 10.13 -0.94 9.72
C THR A 55 8.72 -1.46 9.52
N PRO A 56 7.76 -1.11 10.40
CA PRO A 56 6.39 -1.57 10.29
C PRO A 56 5.69 -0.97 9.07
N PHE A 57 4.71 -1.70 8.53
CA PHE A 57 3.87 -1.27 7.42
C PHE A 57 2.54 -2.03 7.45
N THR A 58 1.59 -1.60 6.63
CA THR A 58 0.30 -2.27 6.51
C THR A 58 0.09 -2.83 5.11
N LEU A 59 -0.60 -3.98 5.04
CA LEU A 59 -1.08 -4.57 3.80
C LEU A 59 -2.60 -4.67 3.83
N GLN A 60 -3.22 -4.69 2.65
CA GLN A 60 -4.67 -4.76 2.53
C GLN A 60 -5.10 -5.72 1.42
N ALA A 61 -6.31 -6.25 1.55
CA ALA A 61 -6.98 -6.97 0.47
C ALA A 61 -8.44 -6.49 0.37
N PRO A 62 -9.02 -6.46 -0.85
CA PRO A 62 -10.41 -6.11 -1.05
C PRO A 62 -11.37 -7.04 -0.31
N ALA A 63 -12.50 -6.50 0.14
CA ALA A 63 -13.51 -7.21 0.90
C ALA A 63 -14.02 -8.49 0.21
N ASP A 64 -14.16 -8.46 -1.12
CA ASP A 64 -14.59 -9.58 -1.96
C ASP A 64 -13.44 -10.51 -2.40
N LYS A 65 -12.19 -10.22 -1.97
CA LYS A 65 -10.98 -11.00 -2.29
C LYS A 65 -10.11 -11.25 -1.04
N PRO A 66 -10.68 -11.83 0.03
CA PRO A 66 -10.01 -11.91 1.33
C PRO A 66 -8.98 -13.04 1.45
N ALA A 67 -8.82 -13.88 0.42
CA ALA A 67 -8.02 -15.11 0.52
C ALA A 67 -6.50 -14.86 0.59
N VAL A 68 -6.03 -13.77 0.01
CA VAL A 68 -4.61 -13.39 -0.03
C VAL A 68 -4.48 -11.92 0.33
N VAL A 69 -3.61 -11.63 1.29
CA VAL A 69 -3.19 -10.26 1.62
C VAL A 69 -1.72 -10.12 1.23
N SER A 70 -1.43 -9.22 0.31
CA SER A 70 -0.09 -9.04 -0.24
C SER A 70 0.16 -7.57 -0.62
N PRO A 71 1.40 -7.18 -0.92
CA PRO A 71 1.68 -5.85 -1.45
C PRO A 71 0.90 -5.54 -2.74
N LEU A 72 0.65 -6.55 -3.59
CA LEU A 72 -0.11 -6.37 -4.83
C LEU A 72 -1.60 -6.19 -4.58
N THR A 73 -2.20 -6.94 -3.64
CA THR A 73 -3.60 -6.71 -3.23
C THR A 73 -3.77 -5.36 -2.55
N THR A 74 -2.73 -4.86 -1.88
CA THR A 74 -2.72 -3.52 -1.28
C THR A 74 -2.82 -2.43 -2.35
N LEU A 75 -2.07 -2.54 -3.45
CA LEU A 75 -2.19 -1.60 -4.58
C LEU A 75 -3.62 -1.61 -5.16
N VAL A 76 -4.21 -2.80 -5.32
CA VAL A 76 -5.59 -2.94 -5.81
C VAL A 76 -6.58 -2.29 -4.83
N GLN A 77 -6.46 -2.58 -3.53
CA GLN A 77 -7.35 -1.99 -2.51
C GLN A 77 -7.20 -0.47 -2.42
N THR A 78 -5.99 0.04 -2.53
CA THR A 78 -5.73 1.49 -2.56
C THR A 78 -6.40 2.15 -3.77
N LEU A 79 -6.34 1.51 -4.94
CA LEU A 79 -7.03 2.00 -6.14
C LEU A 79 -8.56 1.97 -5.98
N ILE A 80 -9.13 0.90 -5.40
CA ILE A 80 -10.55 0.81 -5.07
C ILE A 80 -10.95 1.98 -4.14
N ALA A 81 -10.22 2.16 -3.06
CA ALA A 81 -10.50 3.21 -2.08
C ALA A 81 -10.41 4.62 -2.68
N SER A 82 -9.54 4.82 -3.68
CA SER A 82 -9.34 6.14 -4.30
C SER A 82 -10.30 6.45 -5.45
N THR A 83 -10.86 5.43 -6.12
CA THR A 83 -11.65 5.62 -7.36
C THR A 83 -13.07 5.09 -7.27
N GLY A 84 -13.39 4.26 -6.26
CA GLY A 84 -14.66 3.53 -6.20
C GLY A 84 -14.78 2.40 -7.23
N ALA A 85 -13.67 2.01 -7.88
CA ALA A 85 -13.65 0.92 -8.84
C ALA A 85 -14.00 -0.43 -8.18
N THR A 86 -14.51 -1.39 -8.96
CA THR A 86 -14.63 -2.77 -8.50
C THR A 86 -13.25 -3.44 -8.41
N SER A 87 -13.14 -4.52 -7.63
CA SER A 87 -11.88 -5.28 -7.51
C SER A 87 -11.34 -5.75 -8.87
N ALA A 88 -12.22 -6.17 -9.76
CA ALA A 88 -11.85 -6.60 -11.11
C ALA A 88 -11.31 -5.43 -11.97
N GLN A 89 -11.94 -4.25 -11.90
CA GLN A 89 -11.48 -3.06 -12.62
C GLN A 89 -10.14 -2.57 -12.08
N ALA A 90 -9.99 -2.54 -10.75
CA ALA A 90 -8.77 -2.12 -10.11
C ALA A 90 -7.61 -3.10 -10.40
N GLU A 91 -7.85 -4.41 -10.33
CA GLU A 91 -6.87 -5.43 -10.73
C GLU A 91 -6.43 -5.24 -12.18
N ALA A 92 -7.40 -5.09 -13.10
CA ALA A 92 -7.09 -4.89 -14.51
C ALA A 92 -6.24 -3.63 -14.74
N SER A 93 -6.54 -2.54 -14.04
CA SER A 93 -5.78 -1.28 -14.12
C SER A 93 -4.35 -1.43 -13.61
N VAL A 94 -4.15 -2.07 -12.44
CA VAL A 94 -2.81 -2.33 -11.89
C VAL A 94 -2.02 -3.27 -12.82
N LYS A 95 -2.65 -4.34 -13.33
CA LYS A 95 -2.01 -5.26 -14.30
C LYS A 95 -1.61 -4.53 -15.58
N ALA A 96 -2.46 -3.68 -16.12
CA ALA A 96 -2.13 -2.90 -17.33
C ALA A 96 -0.93 -1.97 -17.12
N GLN A 97 -0.78 -1.42 -15.91
CA GLN A 97 0.35 -0.56 -15.58
C GLN A 97 1.63 -1.33 -15.25
N THR A 98 1.51 -2.54 -14.69
CA THR A 98 2.66 -3.34 -14.23
C THR A 98 3.08 -4.43 -15.22
N GLY A 99 2.29 -4.72 -16.25
CA GLY A 99 2.56 -5.80 -17.19
C GLY A 99 2.43 -7.22 -16.59
N LEU A 100 1.96 -7.35 -15.36
CA LEU A 100 1.81 -8.65 -14.71
C LEU A 100 0.67 -9.46 -15.34
N ASN A 101 0.94 -10.73 -15.64
CA ASN A 101 -0.03 -11.63 -16.27
C ASN A 101 -0.77 -12.54 -15.29
N VAL A 102 -0.28 -12.67 -14.04
CA VAL A 102 -0.96 -13.43 -12.99
C VAL A 102 -2.11 -12.64 -12.38
N SER A 103 -3.05 -13.33 -11.71
CA SER A 103 -4.00 -12.63 -10.84
C SER A 103 -3.29 -12.06 -9.62
N LEU A 104 -3.55 -10.79 -9.30
CA LEU A 104 -2.98 -10.12 -8.14
C LEU A 104 -3.60 -10.62 -6.82
N PHE A 105 -4.69 -11.38 -6.89
CA PHE A 105 -5.32 -12.07 -5.76
C PHE A 105 -4.82 -13.50 -5.57
N ALA A 106 -3.95 -13.99 -6.45
CA ALA A 106 -3.35 -15.32 -6.32
C ALA A 106 -2.15 -15.28 -5.37
N ASP A 107 -1.92 -16.40 -4.70
CA ASP A 107 -0.68 -16.62 -3.95
C ASP A 107 0.44 -16.97 -4.92
N PHE A 108 1.16 -15.95 -5.37
CA PHE A 108 2.26 -16.11 -6.33
C PHE A 108 3.48 -16.83 -5.73
N THR A 109 3.56 -16.97 -4.40
CA THR A 109 4.66 -17.68 -3.73
C THR A 109 4.57 -19.19 -3.92
N LYS A 110 3.38 -19.71 -4.25
CA LYS A 110 3.15 -21.15 -4.49
C LYS A 110 3.48 -21.62 -5.90
N SER A 111 4.00 -20.74 -6.75
CA SER A 111 4.31 -21.05 -8.15
C SER A 111 5.70 -20.54 -8.53
N SER A 112 6.42 -21.33 -9.33
CA SER A 112 7.75 -20.97 -9.83
C SER A 112 7.74 -20.52 -11.30
N THR A 113 6.57 -20.17 -11.86
CA THR A 113 6.51 -19.63 -13.21
C THR A 113 7.15 -18.25 -13.30
N ALA A 114 7.63 -17.86 -14.48
CA ALA A 114 8.23 -16.54 -14.71
C ALA A 114 7.27 -15.40 -14.30
N ASP A 115 5.97 -15.54 -14.59
CA ASP A 115 4.97 -14.55 -14.21
C ASP A 115 4.80 -14.44 -12.68
N SER A 116 4.85 -15.58 -11.96
CA SER A 116 4.77 -15.58 -10.49
C SER A 116 6.03 -14.99 -9.87
N GLN A 117 7.20 -15.26 -10.44
CA GLN A 117 8.46 -14.66 -10.01
C GLN A 117 8.47 -13.14 -10.25
N ALA A 118 7.98 -12.69 -11.40
CA ALA A 118 7.82 -11.25 -11.69
C ALA A 118 6.87 -10.58 -10.67
N ALA A 119 5.76 -11.24 -10.33
CA ALA A 119 4.83 -10.75 -9.31
C ALA A 119 5.50 -10.68 -7.93
N GLY A 120 6.29 -11.69 -7.55
CA GLY A 120 7.07 -11.70 -6.31
C GLY A 120 8.09 -10.56 -6.24
N THR A 121 8.84 -10.35 -7.32
CA THR A 121 9.83 -9.26 -7.40
C THR A 121 9.15 -7.88 -7.32
N MET A 122 8.03 -7.69 -8.00
CA MET A 122 7.23 -6.47 -7.90
C MET A 122 6.70 -6.28 -6.47
N ALA A 123 6.15 -7.31 -5.86
CA ALA A 123 5.66 -7.26 -4.48
C ALA A 123 6.78 -6.86 -3.51
N ARG A 124 7.96 -7.44 -3.66
CA ARG A 124 9.13 -7.08 -2.85
C ARG A 124 9.55 -5.63 -3.07
N MET A 125 9.60 -5.15 -4.30
CA MET A 125 9.91 -3.75 -4.62
C MET A 125 8.91 -2.79 -3.94
N VAL A 126 7.63 -3.11 -3.96
CA VAL A 126 6.59 -2.33 -3.24
C VAL A 126 6.88 -2.29 -1.75
N VAL A 127 7.21 -3.43 -1.12
CA VAL A 127 7.54 -3.49 0.32
C VAL A 127 8.76 -2.64 0.64
N VAL A 128 9.86 -2.85 -0.08
CA VAL A 128 11.12 -2.13 0.17
C VAL A 128 10.93 -0.63 0.00
N THR A 129 10.22 -0.19 -1.04
CA THR A 129 9.91 1.23 -1.26
C THR A 129 9.03 1.78 -0.14
N THR A 130 8.01 1.03 0.30
CA THR A 130 7.16 1.41 1.45
C THR A 130 7.98 1.60 2.71
N GLN A 131 8.85 0.64 3.05
CA GLN A 131 9.68 0.68 4.25
C GLN A 131 10.68 1.84 4.21
N GLN A 132 11.31 2.10 3.07
CA GLN A 132 12.22 3.26 2.91
C GLN A 132 11.48 4.57 3.07
N GLN A 133 10.31 4.72 2.44
CA GLN A 133 9.50 5.93 2.57
C GLN A 133 9.01 6.12 4.00
N SER A 134 8.54 5.05 4.66
CA SER A 134 8.08 5.08 6.05
C SER A 134 9.23 5.46 7.00
N SER A 135 10.42 4.93 6.78
CA SER A 135 11.61 5.27 7.57
C SER A 135 11.98 6.75 7.45
N LEU A 136 11.97 7.31 6.24
CA LEU A 136 12.27 8.73 6.00
C LEU A 136 11.22 9.66 6.62
N LEU A 137 9.98 9.22 6.70
CA LEU A 137 8.86 9.99 7.22
C LEU A 137 8.50 9.65 8.67
N ALA A 138 9.24 8.77 9.33
CA ALA A 138 8.95 8.34 10.70
C ALA A 138 8.87 9.52 11.68
N GLY A 139 9.65 10.57 11.48
CA GLY A 139 9.60 11.79 12.28
C GLY A 139 8.30 12.59 12.15
N ALA A 140 7.44 12.29 11.17
CA ALA A 140 6.13 12.92 11.06
C ALA A 140 5.09 12.30 12.00
N VAL A 141 5.22 11.02 12.34
CA VAL A 141 4.29 10.31 13.22
C VAL A 141 4.38 10.90 14.64
N GLY A 142 3.23 11.17 15.25
CA GLY A 142 3.13 11.82 16.56
C GLY A 142 3.23 13.35 16.52
N THR A 143 3.53 13.96 15.37
CA THR A 143 3.47 15.41 15.20
C THR A 143 2.04 15.87 14.86
N SER A 144 1.81 17.18 14.88
CA SER A 144 0.53 17.77 14.53
C SER A 144 0.44 18.01 13.02
N ALA A 145 -0.66 17.59 12.41
CA ALA A 145 -1.08 18.02 11.10
C ALA A 145 -1.47 19.51 11.12
N MET A 146 -1.68 20.13 9.96
CA MET A 146 -2.03 21.56 9.88
C MET A 146 -3.39 21.90 10.49
N ASP A 147 -4.28 20.93 10.66
CA ASP A 147 -5.54 21.04 11.37
C ASP A 147 -5.47 20.77 12.88
N GLY A 148 -4.25 20.49 13.39
CA GLY A 148 -3.97 20.18 14.77
C GLY A 148 -4.17 18.72 15.18
N ALA A 149 -4.64 17.86 14.27
CA ALA A 149 -4.74 16.41 14.52
C ALA A 149 -3.35 15.78 14.63
N VAL A 150 -3.23 14.72 15.45
CA VAL A 150 -1.98 13.97 15.57
C VAL A 150 -1.87 13.00 14.40
N ILE A 151 -0.74 13.03 13.69
CA ILE A 151 -0.44 12.13 12.57
C ILE A 151 -0.15 10.73 13.11
N ARG A 152 -0.93 9.75 12.67
CA ARG A 152 -0.76 8.34 13.06
C ARG A 152 0.03 7.58 11.99
N GLN A 153 0.60 6.44 12.35
CA GLN A 153 1.24 5.54 11.38
C GLN A 153 0.28 5.15 10.25
N ALA A 154 -0.97 4.84 10.57
CA ALA A 154 -1.98 4.49 9.57
C ALA A 154 -2.27 5.62 8.56
N ASP A 155 -2.17 6.89 8.96
CA ASP A 155 -2.32 8.03 8.06
C ASP A 155 -1.11 8.10 7.10
N LEU A 156 0.09 7.87 7.63
CA LEU A 156 1.32 7.79 6.84
C LEU A 156 1.27 6.63 5.83
N ASP A 157 0.86 5.45 6.27
CA ASP A 157 0.75 4.25 5.41
C ASP A 157 -0.20 4.52 4.23
N LYS A 158 -1.35 5.16 4.47
CA LYS A 158 -2.29 5.54 3.40
C LYS A 158 -1.68 6.51 2.39
N ILE A 159 -0.94 7.50 2.87
CA ILE A 159 -0.25 8.47 1.99
C ILE A 159 0.79 7.75 1.13
N ILE A 160 1.60 6.88 1.73
CA ILE A 160 2.61 6.10 1.02
C ILE A 160 1.97 5.18 -0.01
N GLN A 161 0.91 4.44 0.34
CA GLN A 161 0.20 3.55 -0.56
C GLN A 161 -0.40 4.29 -1.77
N ASN A 162 -0.99 5.47 -1.56
CA ASN A 162 -1.45 6.30 -2.66
C ASN A 162 -0.29 6.76 -3.56
N LYS A 163 0.84 7.14 -2.96
CA LYS A 163 2.02 7.58 -3.71
C LYS A 163 2.61 6.45 -4.54
N LEU A 164 2.61 5.22 -4.04
CA LEU A 164 3.05 4.05 -4.79
C LEU A 164 2.24 3.83 -6.08
N LEU A 165 0.92 4.06 -6.04
CA LEU A 165 0.09 4.01 -7.26
C LEU A 165 0.52 5.06 -8.30
N GLU A 166 0.88 6.26 -7.86
CA GLU A 166 1.32 7.33 -8.76
C GLU A 166 2.67 7.01 -9.41
N ILE A 167 3.57 6.33 -8.68
CA ILE A 167 4.92 6.00 -9.16
C ILE A 167 5.04 4.58 -9.74
N LEU A 168 3.93 3.86 -9.99
CA LEU A 168 3.98 2.51 -10.60
C LEU A 168 4.84 2.43 -11.87
N PRO A 169 4.78 3.38 -12.83
CA PRO A 169 5.66 3.37 -13.99
C PRO A 169 7.15 3.49 -13.64
N ALA A 170 7.48 4.26 -12.61
CA ALA A 170 8.85 4.39 -12.12
C ALA A 170 9.33 3.10 -11.41
N LEU A 171 8.44 2.43 -10.65
CA LEU A 171 8.72 1.11 -10.07
C LEU A 171 9.07 0.08 -11.16
N LEU A 172 8.33 0.08 -12.27
CA LEU A 172 8.63 -0.79 -13.42
C LEU A 172 10.00 -0.49 -14.05
N THR A 173 10.31 0.78 -14.21
CA THR A 173 11.61 1.21 -14.73
C THR A 173 12.74 0.74 -13.82
N ALA A 174 12.55 0.88 -12.51
CA ALA A 174 13.49 0.41 -11.51
C ALA A 174 13.67 -1.12 -11.53
N LEU A 175 12.59 -1.89 -11.73
CA LEU A 175 12.67 -3.35 -11.88
C LEU A 175 13.37 -3.79 -13.17
N ALA A 176 13.30 -2.98 -14.23
CA ALA A 176 14.01 -3.22 -15.48
C ALA A 176 15.49 -2.83 -15.43
N ASP A 177 15.97 -2.22 -14.34
CA ASP A 177 17.36 -1.84 -14.17
C ASP A 177 18.29 -3.06 -14.27
N PRO A 178 19.43 -2.96 -14.98
CA PRO A 178 20.38 -4.07 -15.14
C PRO A 178 20.87 -4.67 -13.82
N SER A 179 20.99 -3.88 -12.75
CA SER A 179 21.40 -4.38 -11.44
C SER A 179 20.38 -5.34 -10.82
N VAL A 180 19.08 -5.08 -11.06
CA VAL A 180 17.99 -5.96 -10.61
C VAL A 180 17.93 -7.21 -11.50
N GLN A 181 17.96 -7.03 -12.83
CA GLN A 181 17.83 -8.11 -13.81
C GLN A 181 19.01 -9.09 -13.78
N ALA A 182 20.23 -8.62 -13.47
CA ALA A 182 21.44 -9.43 -13.42
C ALA A 182 21.75 -9.97 -12.02
N ALA A 183 20.88 -9.78 -11.02
CA ALA A 183 21.13 -10.23 -9.66
C ALA A 183 21.22 -11.76 -9.59
N ALA A 184 22.42 -12.26 -9.24
CA ALA A 184 22.74 -13.70 -9.26
C ALA A 184 22.39 -14.43 -7.95
N SER A 185 21.90 -13.72 -6.94
CA SER A 185 21.53 -14.29 -5.65
C SER A 185 20.41 -13.48 -4.99
N PRO A 186 19.63 -14.04 -4.05
CA PRO A 186 18.63 -13.30 -3.29
C PRO A 186 19.18 -12.06 -2.59
N ALA A 187 20.39 -12.15 -2.01
CA ALA A 187 21.02 -11.01 -1.35
C ALA A 187 21.42 -9.90 -2.34
N ALA A 188 21.88 -10.25 -3.55
CA ALA A 188 22.17 -9.28 -4.60
C ALA A 188 20.88 -8.62 -5.12
N MET A 189 19.81 -9.39 -5.27
CA MET A 189 18.49 -8.88 -5.64
C MET A 189 17.99 -7.87 -4.59
N GLU A 190 18.05 -8.24 -3.32
CA GLU A 190 17.62 -7.36 -2.23
C GLU A 190 18.40 -6.05 -2.20
N ALA A 191 19.73 -6.11 -2.35
CA ALA A 191 20.58 -4.92 -2.40
C ALA A 191 20.24 -4.03 -3.61
N ALA A 192 19.97 -4.63 -4.78
CA ALA A 192 19.59 -3.90 -5.97
C ALA A 192 18.21 -3.23 -5.80
N LEU A 193 17.22 -3.95 -5.28
CA LEU A 193 15.89 -3.41 -5.00
C LEU A 193 15.95 -2.24 -3.99
N LEU A 194 16.78 -2.38 -2.95
CA LEU A 194 16.97 -1.32 -1.95
C LEU A 194 17.60 -0.07 -2.58
N ALA A 195 18.59 -0.22 -3.45
CA ALA A 195 19.21 0.90 -4.16
C ALA A 195 18.20 1.64 -5.05
N GLN A 196 17.37 0.89 -5.79
CA GLN A 196 16.32 1.45 -6.63
C GLN A 196 15.22 2.13 -5.78
N ALA A 197 14.81 1.51 -4.67
CA ALA A 197 13.83 2.08 -3.75
C ALA A 197 14.31 3.43 -3.17
N ASN A 198 15.57 3.54 -2.78
CA ASN A 198 16.15 4.80 -2.31
C ASN A 198 16.06 5.93 -3.35
N THR A 199 16.30 5.61 -4.62
CA THR A 199 16.14 6.57 -5.72
C THR A 199 14.68 6.99 -5.89
N LEU A 200 13.77 6.01 -5.93
CA LEU A 200 12.33 6.25 -6.09
C LEU A 200 11.77 7.11 -4.95
N VAL A 201 12.19 6.84 -3.73
CA VAL A 201 11.74 7.57 -2.55
C VAL A 201 12.20 9.02 -2.58
N ALA A 202 13.41 9.32 -3.07
CA ALA A 202 13.88 10.68 -3.26
C ALA A 202 12.99 11.45 -4.27
N ASP A 203 12.47 10.77 -5.28
CA ASP A 203 11.63 11.35 -6.33
C ASP A 203 10.17 11.54 -5.90
N THR A 204 9.72 10.97 -4.80
CA THR A 204 8.31 11.08 -4.35
C THR A 204 7.93 12.50 -3.97
N GLY A 205 8.88 13.33 -3.56
CA GLY A 205 8.64 14.68 -3.02
C GLY A 205 7.91 14.69 -1.67
N LEU A 206 7.71 13.53 -1.03
CA LEU A 206 7.10 13.45 0.30
C LEU A 206 8.08 13.93 1.36
N THR A 207 7.64 14.91 2.16
CA THR A 207 8.35 15.46 3.31
C THR A 207 7.44 15.46 4.53
N THR A 208 8.00 15.65 5.71
CA THR A 208 7.20 15.80 6.94
C THR A 208 6.14 16.90 6.81
N THR A 209 6.48 18.02 6.16
CA THR A 209 5.54 19.12 5.94
C THR A 209 4.42 18.74 4.96
N SER A 210 4.76 18.07 3.83
CA SER A 210 3.73 17.64 2.89
C SER A 210 2.80 16.59 3.49
N VAL A 211 3.31 15.67 4.32
CA VAL A 211 2.50 14.70 5.06
C VAL A 211 1.53 15.40 6.00
N ALA A 212 1.99 16.40 6.76
CA ALA A 212 1.13 17.16 7.67
C ALA A 212 -0.03 17.87 6.94
N THR A 213 0.26 18.40 5.75
CA THR A 213 -0.75 19.02 4.88
C THR A 213 -1.75 17.98 4.35
N LEU A 214 -1.27 16.85 3.86
CA LEU A 214 -2.12 15.79 3.30
C LEU A 214 -3.04 15.17 4.36
N VAL A 215 -2.54 14.97 5.58
CA VAL A 215 -3.36 14.47 6.70
C VAL A 215 -4.46 15.47 7.03
N ALA A 216 -4.15 16.75 7.13
CA ALA A 216 -5.13 17.79 7.41
C ALA A 216 -6.23 17.86 6.33
N ILE A 217 -5.86 17.79 5.05
CA ILE A 217 -6.81 17.76 3.93
C ILE A 217 -7.72 16.52 4.04
N ASN A 218 -7.15 15.33 4.29
CA ASN A 218 -7.93 14.11 4.43
C ASN A 218 -8.93 14.19 5.58
N ASN A 219 -8.53 14.77 6.73
CA ASN A 219 -9.41 14.96 7.88
C ASN A 219 -10.55 15.96 7.58
N GLN A 220 -10.25 17.05 6.89
CA GLN A 220 -11.25 18.03 6.47
C GLN A 220 -12.28 17.41 5.52
N LEU A 221 -11.84 16.62 4.55
CA LEU A 221 -12.72 15.90 3.64
C LEU A 221 -13.61 14.89 4.38
N ALA A 222 -13.04 14.15 5.35
CA ALA A 222 -13.79 13.19 6.15
C ALA A 222 -14.83 13.84 7.08
N SER A 223 -14.56 15.06 7.56
CA SER A 223 -15.45 15.81 8.45
C SER A 223 -16.50 16.68 7.73
N SER A 224 -16.44 16.77 6.41
CA SER A 224 -17.39 17.56 5.62
C SER A 224 -18.80 16.93 5.68
N PRO A 225 -19.87 17.71 5.91
CA PRO A 225 -21.24 17.18 5.97
C PRO A 225 -21.75 16.54 4.67
N ALA A 226 -21.05 16.78 3.55
CA ALA A 226 -21.28 16.13 2.26
C ALA A 226 -20.59 14.77 2.15
N ALA A 227 -20.04 14.23 3.23
CA ALA A 227 -19.19 13.04 3.30
C ALA A 227 -19.94 11.70 3.12
N GLY A 228 -21.02 11.67 2.33
CA GLY A 228 -21.53 10.45 1.71
C GLY A 228 -20.70 10.10 0.46
N ALA A 229 -21.36 9.62 -0.59
CA ALA A 229 -20.72 9.28 -1.87
C ALA A 229 -19.87 10.41 -2.48
N ASP A 230 -20.16 11.67 -2.15
CA ASP A 230 -19.49 12.86 -2.69
C ASP A 230 -18.07 13.07 -2.15
N ALA A 231 -17.77 12.66 -0.92
CA ALA A 231 -16.41 12.80 -0.35
C ALA A 231 -15.41 11.85 -1.02
N VAL A 232 -15.86 10.66 -1.42
CA VAL A 232 -15.04 9.72 -2.19
C VAL A 232 -14.73 10.29 -3.57
N THR A 233 -15.73 10.92 -4.20
CA THR A 233 -15.59 11.57 -5.52
C THR A 233 -14.67 12.78 -5.43
N ALA A 234 -14.82 13.64 -4.41
CA ALA A 234 -13.97 14.81 -4.20
C ALA A 234 -12.51 14.41 -3.92
N SER A 235 -12.30 13.38 -3.11
CA SER A 235 -10.96 12.83 -2.84
C SER A 235 -10.32 12.24 -4.11
N ALA A 236 -11.07 11.53 -4.94
CA ALA A 236 -10.61 11.01 -6.21
C ALA A 236 -10.26 12.14 -7.20
N THR A 237 -11.07 13.21 -7.23
CA THR A 237 -10.83 14.38 -8.07
C THR A 237 -9.55 15.12 -7.66
N LEU A 238 -9.34 15.34 -6.37
CA LEU A 238 -8.09 15.96 -5.87
C LEU A 238 -6.85 15.12 -6.19
N ARG A 239 -6.96 13.80 -6.18
CA ARG A 239 -5.85 12.91 -6.54
C ARG A 239 -5.58 12.85 -8.02
N SER A 240 -6.60 13.04 -8.86
CA SER A 240 -6.44 13.13 -10.32
C SER A 240 -5.84 14.45 -10.79
N MET A 241 -5.85 15.48 -9.92
CA MET A 241 -5.22 16.76 -10.22
C MET A 241 -3.70 16.62 -10.22
N ASN A 242 -3.10 16.96 -11.33
CA ASN A 242 -1.65 17.09 -11.44
C ASN A 242 -1.24 18.44 -10.84
N PHE A 243 -0.85 18.45 -9.57
CA PHE A 243 -0.41 19.66 -8.86
C PHE A 243 0.88 20.30 -9.44
N LYS A 244 1.53 19.66 -10.41
CA LYS A 244 2.64 20.25 -11.17
C LYS A 244 2.17 21.05 -12.38
N ASP A 245 0.91 20.94 -12.76
CA ASP A 245 0.34 21.67 -13.89
C ASP A 245 -0.38 22.92 -13.37
N SER A 246 0.21 24.09 -13.66
CA SER A 246 -0.34 25.38 -13.25
C SER A 246 -1.73 25.70 -13.84
N ALA A 247 -2.17 24.93 -14.83
CA ALA A 247 -3.52 25.05 -15.39
C ALA A 247 -4.62 24.52 -14.46
N ASN A 248 -4.27 23.84 -13.38
CA ASN A 248 -5.21 23.29 -12.39
C ASN A 248 -5.43 24.21 -11.17
N TRP A 249 -4.86 25.44 -11.19
CA TRP A 249 -5.01 26.45 -10.12
C TRP A 249 -5.81 27.66 -10.59
#